data_e39df1b18158c16182b075a2abb38774
#
_entry.id   e39df1b18158c16182b075a2abb38774
#
_cell.length_a   1.000
_cell.length_b   1.000
_cell.length_c   1.000
_cell.angle_alpha   90.00
_cell.angle_beta   90.00
_cell.angle_gamma   90.00
#
_symmetry.space_group_name_H-M   'P 1'
#
loop_
_entity.id
_entity.type
_entity.pdbx_description
1 polymer ?
#
loop_
_entity_poly.entity_id
_entity_poly.type
_entity_poly.pdbx_seq_one_letter_code
_entity_poly.pdbx_strand_id
1 'polypeptide(L)'
;MVSCLVAAAPAFAGDAARPAATVDGEAISFEELAKLVGARVATLNEQIYQLQRQTVDQLINERLVAKEAVRRGLAAAALIEIEVTRKTDAVTDAEVEAFYQANQSRLPTQEPDLRERIRSHLRNQKEHARQEAFLGELRAKADINVLLKRPAIYRASFNLAGAPFKGAATAAVTLVKFEDFHCPFCKEAQQTVTQLLARYPERIKLVHKDFPIDELHPGARQGHIAARCADEQGKFWPYHDTLYANAPKAAPEDLKGYAKAASLDLARFDQCLSAGKYATAVDRDIDEGKQAGVAGTPAFYVNGRLLTGAQPLENFVKLIEEELAQER
;
A
#
# COMPACT_ATOMS: atom_id res chain seq x y z
N MET A 1 -12.71 -7.86 41.12
CA MET A 1 -12.60 -8.06 39.68
C MET A 1 -13.53 -7.06 39.00
N VAL A 2 -13.00 -5.93 38.60
CA VAL A 2 -13.76 -4.88 37.91
C VAL A 2 -13.60 -5.09 36.42
N SER A 3 -14.67 -5.54 35.76
CA SER A 3 -14.72 -5.75 34.30
C SER A 3 -14.88 -4.39 33.64
N CYS A 4 -13.79 -3.78 33.17
CA CYS A 4 -13.85 -2.64 32.28
C CYS A 4 -14.18 -3.13 30.86
N LEU A 5 -15.46 -3.15 30.51
CA LEU A 5 -15.91 -3.23 29.13
C LEU A 5 -15.61 -1.87 28.46
N VAL A 6 -14.47 -1.78 27.78
CA VAL A 6 -14.23 -0.67 26.84
C VAL A 6 -14.98 -1.02 25.55
N ALA A 7 -16.19 -0.52 25.43
CA ALA A 7 -16.92 -0.49 24.16
C ALA A 7 -16.19 0.54 23.26
N ALA A 8 -15.42 0.06 22.27
CA ALA A 8 -14.91 0.91 21.22
C ALA A 8 -16.10 1.33 20.33
N ALA A 9 -16.65 2.51 20.57
CA ALA A 9 -17.58 3.15 19.66
C ALA A 9 -16.83 3.47 18.35
N PRO A 10 -17.46 3.29 17.17
CA PRO A 10 -16.86 3.73 15.91
C PRO A 10 -16.65 5.26 15.99
N ALA A 11 -15.44 5.71 15.63
CA ALA A 11 -14.99 7.08 15.87
C ALA A 11 -15.83 8.20 15.19
N PHE A 12 -16.85 7.86 14.39
CA PHE A 12 -17.80 8.78 13.77
C PHE A 12 -19.27 8.34 13.86
N ALA A 13 -19.59 7.29 14.60
CA ALA A 13 -20.99 6.85 14.82
C ALA A 13 -21.63 7.53 16.05
N GLY A 14 -21.16 8.70 16.42
CA GLY A 14 -21.86 9.58 17.32
C GLY A 14 -22.91 10.36 16.53
N ASP A 15 -24.14 10.32 16.99
CA ASP A 15 -25.32 11.11 16.61
C ASP A 15 -25.08 12.07 15.42
N ALA A 16 -25.44 11.66 14.21
CA ALA A 16 -25.33 12.50 13.00
C ALA A 16 -26.11 13.84 13.14
N ALA A 17 -26.88 13.99 14.19
CA ALA A 17 -27.67 15.17 14.53
C ALA A 17 -26.90 16.19 15.39
N ARG A 18 -25.69 15.87 15.92
CA ARG A 18 -24.91 16.79 16.75
C ARG A 18 -23.69 17.29 15.99
N PRO A 19 -23.42 18.62 16.01
CA PRO A 19 -22.19 19.14 15.42
C PRO A 19 -20.96 18.68 16.22
N ALA A 20 -19.82 18.55 15.53
CA ALA A 20 -18.53 18.26 16.17
C ALA A 20 -18.08 19.44 17.05
N ALA A 21 -18.40 20.67 16.64
CA ALA A 21 -18.17 21.91 17.38
C ALA A 21 -19.11 23.02 16.90
N THR A 22 -19.14 24.14 17.62
CA THR A 22 -19.76 25.38 17.15
C THR A 22 -18.80 26.55 17.37
N VAL A 23 -18.79 27.49 16.42
CA VAL A 23 -18.03 28.75 16.54
C VAL A 23 -19.01 29.88 16.26
N ASP A 24 -19.21 30.75 17.22
CA ASP A 24 -20.17 31.89 17.14
C ASP A 24 -21.59 31.49 16.67
N GLY A 25 -22.02 30.26 17.01
CA GLY A 25 -23.31 29.69 16.64
C GLY A 25 -23.31 28.91 15.31
N GLU A 26 -22.27 28.98 14.52
CA GLU A 26 -22.08 28.17 13.30
C GLU A 26 -21.58 26.78 13.65
N ALA A 27 -22.23 25.75 13.11
CA ALA A 27 -21.92 24.36 13.40
C ALA A 27 -20.81 23.84 12.48
N ILE A 28 -19.79 23.19 13.07
CA ILE A 28 -18.84 22.33 12.37
C ILE A 28 -19.40 20.90 12.44
N SER A 29 -19.76 20.33 11.31
CA SER A 29 -20.37 19.00 11.25
C SER A 29 -19.33 17.87 11.33
N PHE A 30 -19.77 16.67 11.75
CA PHE A 30 -18.94 15.47 11.65
C PHE A 30 -18.61 15.11 10.19
N GLU A 31 -19.44 15.51 9.23
CA GLU A 31 -19.17 15.32 7.81
C GLU A 31 -17.98 16.17 7.34
N GLU A 32 -17.92 17.44 7.75
CA GLU A 32 -16.75 18.30 7.47
C GLU A 32 -15.49 17.75 8.12
N LEU A 33 -15.57 17.31 9.38
CA LEU A 33 -14.46 16.67 10.06
C LEU A 33 -14.03 15.39 9.32
N ALA A 34 -14.98 14.56 8.89
CA ALA A 34 -14.67 13.33 8.15
C ALA A 34 -14.00 13.58 6.79
N LYS A 35 -14.34 14.67 6.10
CA LYS A 35 -13.64 15.07 4.86
C LYS A 35 -12.17 15.38 5.11
N LEU A 36 -11.82 15.94 6.26
CA LEU A 36 -10.44 16.35 6.57
C LEU A 36 -9.59 15.21 7.16
N VAL A 37 -10.18 14.35 7.99
CA VAL A 37 -9.42 13.34 8.73
C VAL A 37 -9.90 11.91 8.51
N GLY A 38 -10.95 11.70 7.73
CA GLY A 38 -11.61 10.40 7.56
C GLY A 38 -10.69 9.31 7.05
N ALA A 39 -9.86 9.62 6.05
CA ALA A 39 -8.88 8.67 5.51
C ALA A 39 -7.85 8.25 6.58
N ARG A 40 -7.36 9.21 7.38
CA ARG A 40 -6.39 8.94 8.45
C ARG A 40 -7.01 8.11 9.57
N VAL A 41 -8.24 8.43 9.97
CA VAL A 41 -8.99 7.67 10.97
C VAL A 41 -9.25 6.24 10.49
N ALA A 42 -9.62 6.08 9.23
CA ALA A 42 -9.85 4.75 8.65
C ALA A 42 -8.56 3.91 8.63
N THR A 43 -7.43 4.51 8.28
CA THR A 43 -6.11 3.84 8.34
C THR A 43 -5.78 3.39 9.76
N LEU A 44 -6.00 4.25 10.76
CA LEU A 44 -5.78 3.90 12.17
C LEU A 44 -6.73 2.79 12.64
N ASN A 45 -7.99 2.83 12.26
CA ASN A 45 -8.98 1.80 12.59
C ASN A 45 -8.59 0.44 11.98
N GLU A 46 -8.10 0.41 10.74
CA GLU A 46 -7.60 -0.82 10.12
C GLU A 46 -6.34 -1.34 10.85
N GLN A 47 -5.41 -0.45 11.24
CA GLN A 47 -4.24 -0.84 12.04
C GLN A 47 -4.64 -1.42 13.40
N ILE A 48 -5.59 -0.80 14.09
CA ILE A 48 -6.15 -1.31 15.35
C ILE A 48 -6.77 -2.68 15.14
N TYR A 49 -7.59 -2.85 14.10
CA TYR A 49 -8.19 -4.13 13.77
C TYR A 49 -7.14 -5.21 13.49
N GLN A 50 -6.11 -4.91 12.71
CA GLN A 50 -5.04 -5.87 12.42
C GLN A 50 -4.30 -6.29 13.68
N LEU A 51 -3.98 -5.34 14.57
CA LEU A 51 -3.38 -5.66 15.87
C LEU A 51 -4.28 -6.55 16.71
N GLN A 52 -5.56 -6.21 16.82
CA GLN A 52 -6.54 -7.02 17.54
C GLN A 52 -6.69 -8.41 16.93
N ARG A 53 -6.70 -8.52 15.61
CA ARG A 53 -6.82 -9.79 14.88
C ARG A 53 -5.61 -10.69 15.13
N GLN A 54 -4.40 -10.17 15.05
CA GLN A 54 -3.17 -10.88 15.35
C GLN A 54 -3.16 -11.38 16.80
N THR A 55 -3.55 -10.51 17.74
CA THR A 55 -3.62 -10.87 19.16
C THR A 55 -4.66 -11.96 19.42
N VAL A 56 -5.83 -11.89 18.78
CA VAL A 56 -6.86 -12.95 18.87
C VAL A 56 -6.33 -14.26 18.32
N ASP A 57 -5.65 -14.26 17.18
CA ASP A 57 -5.05 -15.47 16.60
C ASP A 57 -3.98 -16.08 17.50
N GLN A 58 -3.15 -15.24 18.12
CA GLN A 58 -2.16 -15.68 19.12
C GLN A 58 -2.85 -16.33 20.32
N LEU A 59 -3.85 -15.69 20.92
CA LEU A 59 -4.60 -16.22 22.07
C LEU A 59 -5.33 -17.51 21.73
N ILE A 60 -5.86 -17.66 20.51
CA ILE A 60 -6.45 -18.92 20.04
C ILE A 60 -5.38 -20.03 20.03
N ASN A 61 -4.21 -19.76 19.44
CA ASN A 61 -3.12 -20.72 19.39
C ASN A 61 -2.66 -21.14 20.78
N GLU A 62 -2.45 -20.19 21.69
CA GLU A 62 -2.08 -20.47 23.09
C GLU A 62 -3.11 -21.37 23.80
N ARG A 63 -4.42 -21.06 23.61
CA ARG A 63 -5.50 -21.89 24.19
C ARG A 63 -5.56 -23.29 23.60
N LEU A 64 -5.34 -23.43 22.28
CA LEU A 64 -5.34 -24.73 21.63
C LEU A 64 -4.17 -25.61 22.13
N VAL A 65 -2.97 -25.01 22.21
CA VAL A 65 -1.79 -25.70 22.77
C VAL A 65 -2.03 -26.09 24.22
N ALA A 66 -2.57 -25.17 25.04
CA ALA A 66 -2.86 -25.49 26.45
C ALA A 66 -3.88 -26.63 26.59
N LYS A 67 -4.98 -26.62 25.82
CA LYS A 67 -5.98 -27.72 25.84
C LYS A 67 -5.39 -29.05 25.42
N GLU A 68 -4.58 -29.06 24.36
CA GLU A 68 -3.95 -30.28 23.88
C GLU A 68 -2.92 -30.81 24.87
N ALA A 69 -2.15 -29.94 25.53
CA ALA A 69 -1.21 -30.30 26.59
C ALA A 69 -1.93 -30.96 27.76
N VAL A 70 -3.02 -30.37 28.25
CA VAL A 70 -3.85 -30.99 29.32
C VAL A 70 -4.40 -32.34 28.86
N ARG A 71 -4.92 -32.46 27.64
CA ARG A 71 -5.44 -33.75 27.10
C ARG A 71 -4.39 -34.84 27.09
N ARG A 72 -3.10 -34.47 26.90
CA ARG A 72 -1.97 -35.42 26.88
C ARG A 72 -1.28 -35.59 28.25
N GLY A 73 -1.72 -34.90 29.30
CA GLY A 73 -1.06 -34.89 30.59
C GLY A 73 0.33 -34.23 30.60
N LEU A 74 0.54 -33.25 29.76
CA LEU A 74 1.80 -32.55 29.56
C LEU A 74 1.70 -31.08 29.96
N ALA A 75 2.85 -30.48 30.26
CA ALA A 75 2.96 -29.01 30.24
C ALA A 75 3.00 -28.49 28.78
N ALA A 76 2.50 -27.27 28.53
CA ALA A 76 2.49 -26.69 27.20
C ALA A 76 3.88 -26.61 26.53
N ALA A 77 4.92 -26.26 27.31
CA ALA A 77 6.30 -26.22 26.82
C ALA A 77 6.81 -27.63 26.41
N ALA A 78 6.46 -28.68 27.17
CA ALA A 78 6.83 -30.05 26.83
C ALA A 78 6.11 -30.54 25.56
N LEU A 79 4.85 -30.11 25.34
CA LEU A 79 4.12 -30.42 24.14
C LEU A 79 4.78 -29.76 22.91
N ILE A 80 5.16 -28.48 22.98
CA ILE A 80 5.89 -27.77 21.90
C ILE A 80 7.24 -28.46 21.65
N GLU A 81 7.99 -28.80 22.67
CA GLU A 81 9.25 -29.55 22.54
C GLU A 81 9.06 -30.83 21.74
N ILE A 82 8.03 -31.62 22.05
CA ILE A 82 7.76 -32.91 21.40
C ILE A 82 7.26 -32.72 19.96
N GLU A 83 6.33 -31.81 19.75
CA GLU A 83 5.61 -31.71 18.47
C GLU A 83 6.32 -30.77 17.45
N VAL A 84 7.14 -29.87 17.95
CA VAL A 84 7.87 -28.91 17.11
C VAL A 84 9.35 -29.20 17.11
N THR A 85 10.05 -28.97 18.23
CA THR A 85 11.51 -28.99 18.27
C THR A 85 12.07 -30.38 17.89
N ARG A 86 11.55 -31.47 18.47
CA ARG A 86 12.03 -32.85 18.17
C ARG A 86 11.58 -33.37 16.80
N LYS A 87 10.53 -32.80 16.22
CA LYS A 87 10.03 -33.16 14.87
C LYS A 87 10.57 -32.26 13.77
N THR A 88 11.34 -31.24 14.12
CA THR A 88 12.01 -30.39 13.15
C THR A 88 13.25 -31.09 12.59
N ASP A 89 13.31 -31.24 11.29
CA ASP A 89 14.44 -31.85 10.60
C ASP A 89 15.73 -31.04 10.85
N ALA A 90 16.83 -31.75 11.06
CA ALA A 90 18.13 -31.10 11.19
C ALA A 90 18.51 -30.35 9.90
N VAL A 91 19.20 -29.22 10.05
CA VAL A 91 19.74 -28.49 8.93
C VAL A 91 21.02 -29.15 8.46
N THR A 92 21.05 -29.57 7.21
CA THR A 92 22.22 -30.20 6.59
C THR A 92 23.24 -29.17 6.10
N ASP A 93 24.50 -29.59 5.96
CA ASP A 93 25.55 -28.73 5.38
C ASP A 93 25.24 -28.35 3.93
N ALA A 94 24.59 -29.25 3.18
CA ALA A 94 24.15 -28.98 1.82
C ALA A 94 23.12 -27.83 1.74
N GLU A 95 22.18 -27.76 2.69
CA GLU A 95 21.21 -26.66 2.76
C GLU A 95 21.90 -25.34 3.11
N VAL A 96 22.85 -25.35 4.03
CA VAL A 96 23.66 -24.17 4.39
C VAL A 96 24.42 -23.66 3.19
N GLU A 97 25.07 -24.56 2.44
CA GLU A 97 25.84 -24.17 1.24
C GLU A 97 24.91 -23.68 0.12
N ALA A 98 23.80 -24.34 -0.14
CA ALA A 98 22.81 -23.89 -1.12
C ALA A 98 22.25 -22.50 -0.79
N PHE A 99 21.94 -22.23 0.48
CA PHE A 99 21.50 -20.90 0.92
C PHE A 99 22.58 -19.85 0.73
N TYR A 100 23.84 -20.17 1.09
CA TYR A 100 24.99 -19.30 0.90
C TYR A 100 25.16 -18.93 -0.58
N GLN A 101 25.18 -19.89 -1.48
CA GLN A 101 25.33 -19.66 -2.92
C GLN A 101 24.21 -18.82 -3.50
N ALA A 102 22.96 -19.09 -3.10
CA ALA A 102 21.80 -18.34 -3.58
C ALA A 102 21.77 -16.88 -3.12
N ASN A 103 22.46 -16.54 -2.02
CA ASN A 103 22.43 -15.20 -1.41
C ASN A 103 23.81 -14.52 -1.38
N GLN A 104 24.82 -15.07 -2.05
CA GLN A 104 26.21 -14.62 -1.97
C GLN A 104 26.41 -13.12 -2.23
N SER A 105 25.62 -12.53 -3.14
CA SER A 105 25.70 -11.10 -3.48
C SER A 105 25.16 -10.17 -2.37
N ARG A 106 24.41 -10.70 -1.41
CA ARG A 106 23.77 -9.96 -0.32
C ARG A 106 24.39 -10.23 1.05
N LEU A 107 25.25 -11.24 1.13
CA LEU A 107 25.87 -11.66 2.38
C LEU A 107 27.23 -10.97 2.55
N PRO A 108 27.63 -10.61 3.77
CA PRO A 108 28.94 -10.08 4.06
C PRO A 108 30.04 -11.12 3.75
N THR A 109 31.08 -10.72 3.00
CA THR A 109 32.10 -11.64 2.47
C THR A 109 33.16 -12.10 3.49
N GLN A 110 33.22 -11.55 4.70
CA GLN A 110 34.28 -11.79 5.70
C GLN A 110 33.78 -11.93 7.14
N GLU A 111 32.71 -12.67 7.37
CA GLU A 111 32.29 -13.01 8.75
C GLU A 111 32.69 -14.45 9.09
N PRO A 112 33.49 -14.67 10.16
CA PRO A 112 33.98 -16.00 10.55
C PRO A 112 32.87 -17.00 10.82
N ASP A 113 31.72 -16.55 11.36
CA ASP A 113 30.61 -17.40 11.81
C ASP A 113 29.41 -17.41 10.85
N LEU A 114 29.60 -16.95 9.60
CA LEU A 114 28.49 -16.79 8.66
C LEU A 114 27.73 -18.10 8.42
N ARG A 115 28.42 -19.24 8.27
CA ARG A 115 27.77 -20.53 8.05
C ARG A 115 26.94 -20.98 9.25
N GLU A 116 27.40 -20.72 10.47
CA GLU A 116 26.63 -21.04 11.68
C GLU A 116 25.40 -20.14 11.83
N ARG A 117 25.51 -18.88 11.46
CA ARG A 117 24.36 -17.96 11.40
C ARG A 117 23.33 -18.41 10.37
N ILE A 118 23.77 -18.85 9.18
CA ILE A 118 22.88 -19.42 8.15
C ILE A 118 22.21 -20.68 8.71
N ARG A 119 22.97 -21.58 9.36
CA ARG A 119 22.41 -22.80 9.96
C ARG A 119 21.35 -22.46 11.00
N SER A 120 21.63 -21.53 11.88
CA SER A 120 20.68 -21.06 12.89
C SER A 120 19.44 -20.43 12.26
N HIS A 121 19.59 -19.63 11.22
CA HIS A 121 18.50 -19.05 10.45
C HIS A 121 17.61 -20.13 9.81
N LEU A 122 18.20 -21.11 9.13
CA LEU A 122 17.48 -22.22 8.51
C LEU A 122 16.79 -23.11 9.54
N ARG A 123 17.42 -23.34 10.71
CA ARG A 123 16.79 -24.04 11.82
C ARG A 123 15.53 -23.32 12.30
N ASN A 124 15.63 -22.03 12.57
CA ASN A 124 14.49 -21.23 13.00
C ASN A 124 13.36 -21.24 11.96
N GLN A 125 13.69 -21.21 10.67
CA GLN A 125 12.69 -21.33 9.60
C GLN A 125 11.97 -22.69 9.63
N LYS A 126 12.71 -23.78 9.78
CA LYS A 126 12.13 -25.15 9.88
C LYS A 126 11.27 -25.29 11.13
N GLU A 127 11.74 -24.80 12.27
CA GLU A 127 10.97 -24.83 13.53
C GLU A 127 9.68 -24.01 13.40
N HIS A 128 9.75 -22.82 12.82
CA HIS A 128 8.57 -21.98 12.57
C HIS A 128 7.57 -22.68 11.63
N ALA A 129 8.04 -23.24 10.53
CA ALA A 129 7.19 -23.98 9.61
C ALA A 129 6.53 -25.22 10.28
N ARG A 130 7.28 -25.95 11.12
CA ARG A 130 6.74 -27.09 11.88
C ARG A 130 5.72 -26.61 12.92
N GLN A 131 5.99 -25.50 13.60
CA GLN A 131 5.07 -24.91 14.56
C GLN A 131 3.75 -24.48 13.89
N GLU A 132 3.83 -23.82 12.74
CA GLU A 132 2.64 -23.45 11.97
C GLU A 132 1.83 -24.66 11.54
N ALA A 133 2.50 -25.71 11.06
CA ALA A 133 1.83 -26.97 10.70
C ALA A 133 1.12 -27.60 11.91
N PHE A 134 1.78 -27.68 13.07
CA PHE A 134 1.18 -28.21 14.30
C PHE A 134 -0.02 -27.36 14.76
N LEU A 135 0.11 -26.03 14.75
CA LEU A 135 -1.01 -25.13 15.08
C LEU A 135 -2.16 -25.28 14.08
N GLY A 136 -1.85 -25.46 12.80
CA GLY A 136 -2.85 -25.76 11.77
C GLY A 136 -3.62 -27.07 12.05
N GLU A 137 -2.91 -28.12 12.47
CA GLU A 137 -3.53 -29.38 12.88
C GLU A 137 -4.49 -29.21 14.09
N LEU A 138 -4.10 -28.38 15.06
CA LEU A 138 -4.94 -28.10 16.23
C LEU A 138 -6.16 -27.23 15.84
N ARG A 139 -5.97 -26.24 15.00
CA ARG A 139 -7.06 -25.38 14.49
C ARG A 139 -8.09 -26.18 13.70
N ALA A 140 -7.64 -27.12 12.86
CA ALA A 140 -8.53 -27.94 12.05
C ALA A 140 -9.47 -28.85 12.89
N LYS A 141 -9.10 -29.16 14.14
CA LYS A 141 -9.87 -29.99 15.08
C LYS A 141 -10.74 -29.18 16.03
N ALA A 142 -10.65 -27.85 16.01
CA ALA A 142 -11.33 -26.97 16.95
C ALA A 142 -12.47 -26.23 16.27
N ASP A 143 -13.56 -26.04 17.02
CA ASP A 143 -14.58 -25.04 16.64
C ASP A 143 -14.11 -23.65 17.06
N ILE A 144 -13.75 -22.85 16.07
CA ILE A 144 -13.20 -21.48 16.25
C ILE A 144 -14.15 -20.49 15.62
N ASN A 145 -14.79 -19.67 16.45
CA ASN A 145 -15.63 -18.58 15.99
C ASN A 145 -15.00 -17.24 16.39
N VAL A 146 -14.56 -16.45 15.41
CA VAL A 146 -13.98 -15.14 15.63
C VAL A 146 -15.04 -14.08 15.41
N LEU A 147 -15.43 -13.43 16.50
CA LEU A 147 -16.49 -12.41 16.52
C LEU A 147 -15.97 -10.99 16.32
N LEU A 148 -14.67 -10.81 16.09
CA LEU A 148 -14.06 -9.51 15.85
C LEU A 148 -14.56 -8.93 14.52
N LYS A 149 -15.25 -7.81 14.58
CA LYS A 149 -15.80 -7.14 13.40
C LYS A 149 -14.73 -6.27 12.76
N ARG A 150 -14.53 -6.44 11.46
CA ARG A 150 -13.68 -5.54 10.68
C ARG A 150 -14.34 -4.17 10.59
N PRO A 151 -13.60 -3.05 10.76
CA PRO A 151 -14.14 -1.71 10.55
C PRO A 151 -14.65 -1.54 9.11
N ALA A 152 -15.57 -0.62 8.93
CA ALA A 152 -16.04 -0.27 7.59
C ALA A 152 -14.87 0.22 6.73
N ILE A 153 -14.80 -0.27 5.49
CA ILE A 153 -13.77 0.13 4.55
C ILE A 153 -14.03 1.58 4.14
N TYR A 154 -13.10 2.46 4.47
CA TYR A 154 -13.12 3.83 3.96
C TYR A 154 -12.73 3.84 2.48
N ARG A 155 -13.48 4.60 1.68
CA ARG A 155 -13.20 4.81 0.27
C ARG A 155 -13.13 6.31 0.00
N ALA A 156 -11.95 6.79 -0.37
CA ALA A 156 -11.80 8.16 -0.87
C ALA A 156 -12.47 8.29 -2.25
N SER A 157 -13.08 9.42 -2.50
CA SER A 157 -13.60 9.79 -3.81
C SER A 157 -12.78 10.91 -4.42
N PHE A 158 -12.59 10.87 -5.73
CA PHE A 158 -11.74 11.82 -6.45
C PHE A 158 -12.47 12.41 -7.64
N ASN A 159 -12.18 13.68 -7.94
CA ASN A 159 -12.59 14.26 -9.20
C ASN A 159 -11.66 13.78 -10.32
N LEU A 160 -12.17 12.88 -11.16
CA LEU A 160 -11.41 12.28 -12.25
C LEU A 160 -11.66 12.97 -13.61
N ALA A 161 -12.47 14.05 -13.64
CA ALA A 161 -12.76 14.77 -14.86
C ALA A 161 -11.50 15.44 -15.41
N GLY A 162 -11.16 15.13 -16.67
CA GLY A 162 -9.95 15.67 -17.32
C GLY A 162 -8.62 15.14 -16.74
N ALA A 163 -8.64 14.14 -15.88
CA ALA A 163 -7.42 13.49 -15.43
C ALA A 163 -6.91 12.51 -16.50
N PRO A 164 -5.60 12.50 -16.80
CA PRO A 164 -5.03 11.53 -17.73
C PRO A 164 -5.24 10.12 -17.22
N PHE A 165 -5.67 9.22 -18.11
CA PHE A 165 -5.86 7.82 -17.74
C PHE A 165 -5.34 6.85 -18.80
N LYS A 166 -5.10 5.60 -18.43
CA LYS A 166 -4.70 4.49 -19.28
C LYS A 166 -5.57 3.26 -18.95
N GLY A 167 -5.89 2.45 -19.94
CA GLY A 167 -6.79 1.30 -19.79
C GLY A 167 -8.24 1.64 -20.17
N ALA A 168 -9.17 0.74 -19.85
CA ALA A 168 -10.58 0.90 -20.23
C ALA A 168 -11.27 1.99 -19.39
N ALA A 169 -11.97 2.91 -20.03
CA ALA A 169 -12.68 3.99 -19.32
C ALA A 169 -13.77 3.47 -18.37
N THR A 170 -14.37 2.31 -18.71
CA THR A 170 -15.44 1.63 -17.97
C THR A 170 -14.93 0.43 -17.15
N ALA A 171 -13.63 0.38 -16.86
CA ALA A 171 -13.05 -0.70 -16.07
C ALA A 171 -13.67 -0.77 -14.67
N ALA A 172 -13.87 -1.99 -14.19
CA ALA A 172 -14.41 -2.31 -12.88
C ALA A 172 -13.53 -1.75 -11.72
N VAL A 173 -12.23 -1.68 -11.94
CA VAL A 173 -11.28 -1.16 -10.96
C VAL A 173 -10.67 0.14 -11.45
N THR A 174 -10.88 1.21 -10.70
CA THR A 174 -10.16 2.47 -10.88
C THR A 174 -8.95 2.50 -9.94
N LEU A 175 -7.76 2.56 -10.53
CA LEU A 175 -6.49 2.73 -9.83
C LEU A 175 -6.04 4.18 -9.98
N VAL A 176 -6.31 5.00 -8.95
CA VAL A 176 -5.81 6.39 -8.90
C VAL A 176 -4.40 6.38 -8.33
N LYS A 177 -3.46 7.02 -9.02
CA LYS A 177 -2.06 7.12 -8.60
C LYS A 177 -1.68 8.57 -8.41
N PHE A 178 -1.37 8.96 -7.17
CA PHE A 178 -0.71 10.22 -6.85
C PHE A 178 0.79 10.02 -6.94
N GLU A 179 1.45 10.80 -7.77
CA GLU A 179 2.87 10.59 -8.07
C GLU A 179 3.64 11.90 -8.24
N ASP A 180 4.96 11.78 -8.09
CA ASP A 180 5.94 12.85 -8.29
C ASP A 180 7.01 12.35 -9.26
N PHE A 181 7.25 13.07 -10.35
CA PHE A 181 8.20 12.65 -11.38
C PHE A 181 9.66 12.60 -10.91
N HIS A 182 10.01 13.30 -9.83
CA HIS A 182 11.35 13.23 -9.24
C HIS A 182 11.48 12.16 -8.15
N CYS A 183 10.38 11.59 -7.67
CA CYS A 183 10.39 10.57 -6.62
C CYS A 183 10.93 9.23 -7.15
N PRO A 184 12.03 8.69 -6.59
CA PRO A 184 12.60 7.42 -7.03
C PRO A 184 11.64 6.24 -6.82
N PHE A 185 10.86 6.24 -5.73
CA PHE A 185 9.85 5.20 -5.47
C PHE A 185 8.69 5.25 -6.46
N CYS A 186 8.34 6.44 -6.98
CA CYS A 186 7.37 6.55 -8.06
C CYS A 186 7.88 5.92 -9.35
N LYS A 187 9.16 6.12 -9.66
CA LYS A 187 9.82 5.48 -10.80
C LYS A 187 9.86 3.96 -10.66
N GLU A 188 10.22 3.45 -9.48
CA GLU A 188 10.20 2.01 -9.18
C GLU A 188 8.81 1.40 -9.37
N ALA A 189 7.78 2.08 -8.86
CA ALA A 189 6.40 1.62 -8.95
C ALA A 189 5.86 1.52 -10.38
N GLN A 190 6.50 2.14 -11.40
CA GLN A 190 6.07 2.02 -12.80
C GLN A 190 6.11 0.57 -13.29
N GLN A 191 7.09 -0.22 -12.84
CA GLN A 191 7.18 -1.63 -13.21
C GLN A 191 5.98 -2.41 -12.69
N THR A 192 5.61 -2.21 -11.41
CA THR A 192 4.43 -2.84 -10.81
C THR A 192 3.15 -2.44 -11.53
N VAL A 193 2.97 -1.15 -11.83
CA VAL A 193 1.80 -0.65 -12.57
C VAL A 193 1.71 -1.27 -13.96
N THR A 194 2.82 -1.39 -14.67
CA THR A 194 2.88 -2.04 -15.99
C THR A 194 2.44 -3.51 -15.91
N GLN A 195 2.92 -4.24 -14.90
CA GLN A 195 2.54 -5.63 -14.67
C GLN A 195 1.05 -5.76 -14.32
N LEU A 196 0.49 -4.83 -13.55
CA LEU A 196 -0.94 -4.81 -13.22
C LEU A 196 -1.81 -4.60 -14.46
N LEU A 197 -1.47 -3.63 -15.31
CA LEU A 197 -2.20 -3.36 -16.55
C LEU A 197 -2.12 -4.56 -17.52
N ALA A 198 -0.98 -5.25 -17.58
CA ALA A 198 -0.83 -6.46 -18.39
C ALA A 198 -1.60 -7.66 -17.83
N ARG A 199 -1.66 -7.80 -16.49
CA ARG A 199 -2.37 -8.90 -15.80
C ARG A 199 -3.88 -8.75 -15.85
N TYR A 200 -4.39 -7.52 -15.84
CA TYR A 200 -5.82 -7.20 -15.79
C TYR A 200 -6.24 -6.32 -16.98
N PRO A 201 -6.08 -6.79 -18.23
CA PRO A 201 -6.48 -6.02 -19.39
C PRO A 201 -7.99 -5.73 -19.33
N GLU A 202 -8.39 -4.51 -19.71
CA GLU A 202 -9.78 -4.03 -19.68
C GLU A 202 -10.45 -3.98 -18.29
N ARG A 203 -9.76 -4.45 -17.21
CA ARG A 203 -10.33 -4.48 -15.86
C ARG A 203 -9.80 -3.36 -14.96
N ILE A 204 -8.75 -2.66 -15.39
CA ILE A 204 -8.15 -1.53 -14.66
C ILE A 204 -8.19 -0.27 -15.51
N LYS A 205 -8.67 0.82 -14.90
CA LYS A 205 -8.48 2.20 -15.34
C LYS A 205 -7.45 2.86 -14.44
N LEU A 206 -6.22 3.02 -14.93
CA LEU A 206 -5.18 3.79 -14.24
C LEU A 206 -5.43 5.29 -14.47
N VAL A 207 -5.53 6.06 -13.40
CA VAL A 207 -5.70 7.52 -13.44
C VAL A 207 -4.51 8.19 -12.76
N HIS A 208 -3.89 9.13 -13.47
CA HIS A 208 -2.81 9.95 -12.94
C HIS A 208 -3.36 11.13 -12.13
N LYS A 209 -2.72 11.41 -11.00
CA LYS A 209 -2.90 12.62 -10.19
C LYS A 209 -1.55 13.23 -9.83
N ASP A 210 -1.44 14.55 -10.00
CA ASP A 210 -0.23 15.30 -9.71
C ASP A 210 -0.02 15.44 -8.20
N PHE A 211 1.18 15.08 -7.72
CA PHE A 211 1.54 15.30 -6.31
C PHE A 211 3.04 15.59 -6.16
N PRO A 212 3.57 16.66 -6.81
CA PRO A 212 4.96 17.08 -6.58
C PRO A 212 5.15 17.49 -5.12
N ILE A 213 6.23 17.00 -4.50
CA ILE A 213 6.62 17.36 -3.13
C ILE A 213 7.74 18.40 -3.23
N ASP A 214 7.37 19.64 -3.43
CA ASP A 214 8.29 20.73 -3.78
C ASP A 214 9.45 20.89 -2.77
N GLU A 215 9.21 20.61 -1.47
CA GLU A 215 10.22 20.68 -0.42
C GLU A 215 11.30 19.60 -0.54
N LEU A 216 10.96 18.43 -1.07
CA LEU A 216 11.89 17.31 -1.25
C LEU A 216 12.47 17.25 -2.66
N HIS A 217 11.68 17.67 -3.64
CA HIS A 217 12.00 17.54 -5.06
C HIS A 217 11.86 18.89 -5.80
N PRO A 218 12.81 19.82 -5.58
CA PRO A 218 12.77 21.13 -6.26
C PRO A 218 12.69 20.96 -7.78
N GLY A 219 11.76 21.69 -8.42
CA GLY A 219 11.54 21.64 -9.86
C GLY A 219 10.61 20.53 -10.38
N ALA A 220 10.20 19.58 -9.53
CA ALA A 220 9.28 18.51 -9.94
C ALA A 220 7.96 19.07 -10.47
N ARG A 221 7.42 20.13 -9.85
CA ARG A 221 6.19 20.83 -10.26
C ARG A 221 6.20 21.24 -11.74
N GLN A 222 7.35 21.68 -12.27
CA GLN A 222 7.45 22.05 -13.67
C GLN A 222 7.26 20.86 -14.61
N GLY A 223 7.77 19.69 -14.22
CA GLY A 223 7.52 18.44 -14.93
C GLY A 223 6.04 18.06 -15.00
N HIS A 224 5.30 18.29 -13.91
CA HIS A 224 3.86 18.04 -13.83
C HIS A 224 3.07 19.01 -14.74
N ILE A 225 3.37 20.30 -14.69
CA ILE A 225 2.75 21.29 -15.59
C ILE A 225 3.05 20.93 -17.04
N ALA A 226 4.29 20.57 -17.36
CA ALA A 226 4.71 20.15 -18.69
C ALA A 226 3.97 18.90 -19.19
N ALA A 227 3.79 17.90 -18.34
CA ALA A 227 3.02 16.68 -18.67
C ALA A 227 1.55 17.01 -18.99
N ARG A 228 0.93 17.93 -18.24
CA ARG A 228 -0.42 18.44 -18.55
C ARG A 228 -0.46 19.20 -19.87
N CYS A 229 0.58 19.97 -20.21
CA CYS A 229 0.69 20.62 -21.52
C CYS A 229 0.82 19.60 -22.67
N ALA A 230 1.48 18.48 -22.42
CA ALA A 230 1.55 17.38 -23.39
C ALA A 230 0.20 16.67 -23.54
N ASP A 231 -0.60 16.60 -22.47
CA ASP A 231 -1.95 16.02 -22.48
C ASP A 231 -2.90 16.76 -23.44
N GLU A 232 -2.81 18.09 -23.55
CA GLU A 232 -3.58 18.88 -24.52
C GLU A 232 -3.38 18.45 -25.98
N GLN A 233 -2.29 17.75 -26.23
CA GLN A 233 -1.94 17.25 -27.56
C GLN A 233 -2.08 15.72 -27.63
N GLY A 234 -2.75 15.08 -26.62
CA GLY A 234 -2.98 13.64 -26.55
C GLY A 234 -1.69 12.85 -26.33
N LYS A 235 -0.65 13.47 -25.76
CA LYS A 235 0.68 12.87 -25.57
C LYS A 235 1.10 12.77 -24.10
N PHE A 236 0.14 12.75 -23.17
CA PHE A 236 0.45 12.64 -21.75
C PHE A 236 1.38 11.46 -21.46
N TRP A 237 0.98 10.22 -21.79
CA TRP A 237 1.70 9.04 -21.40
C TRP A 237 3.11 8.91 -22.03
N PRO A 238 3.32 9.19 -23.33
CA PRO A 238 4.68 9.22 -23.87
C PRO A 238 5.57 10.26 -23.19
N TYR A 239 5.01 11.41 -22.80
CA TYR A 239 5.74 12.47 -22.11
C TYR A 239 6.03 12.09 -20.66
N HIS A 240 5.05 11.54 -19.95
CA HIS A 240 5.16 10.97 -18.60
C HIS A 240 6.30 9.94 -18.52
N ASP A 241 6.33 8.97 -19.44
CA ASP A 241 7.36 7.93 -19.46
C ASP A 241 8.76 8.53 -19.72
N THR A 242 8.83 9.58 -20.55
CA THR A 242 10.08 10.30 -20.80
C THR A 242 10.56 11.08 -19.58
N LEU A 243 9.67 11.69 -18.81
CA LEU A 243 10.02 12.35 -17.54
C LEU A 243 10.64 11.36 -16.56
N TYR A 244 10.03 10.19 -16.35
CA TYR A 244 10.60 9.16 -15.46
C TYR A 244 11.92 8.58 -15.98
N ALA A 245 12.08 8.44 -17.29
CA ALA A 245 13.34 7.97 -17.88
C ALA A 245 14.50 8.92 -17.57
N ASN A 246 14.22 10.23 -17.51
CA ASN A 246 15.23 11.28 -17.35
C ASN A 246 15.24 11.93 -15.95
N ALA A 247 14.37 11.53 -15.04
CA ALA A 247 14.31 12.10 -13.69
C ALA A 247 15.67 12.09 -12.98
N PRO A 248 16.03 13.16 -12.25
CA PRO A 248 15.21 14.32 -11.89
C PRO A 248 15.40 15.55 -12.80
N LYS A 249 15.74 15.44 -14.07
CA LYS A 249 15.99 16.55 -14.98
C LYS A 249 14.67 17.18 -15.45
N ALA A 250 14.44 18.45 -15.09
CA ALA A 250 13.24 19.19 -15.42
C ALA A 250 13.53 20.70 -15.63
N ALA A 251 14.73 21.04 -16.05
CA ALA A 251 15.01 22.39 -16.50
C ALA A 251 14.21 22.73 -17.78
N PRO A 252 13.89 23.99 -18.08
CA PRO A 252 13.08 24.37 -19.23
C PRO A 252 13.55 23.77 -20.56
N GLU A 253 14.87 23.71 -20.79
CA GLU A 253 15.48 23.11 -21.96
C GLU A 253 15.30 21.58 -22.01
N ASP A 254 15.36 20.90 -20.86
CA ASP A 254 15.09 19.46 -20.75
C ASP A 254 13.63 19.16 -21.13
N LEU A 255 12.69 19.90 -20.52
CA LEU A 255 11.25 19.73 -20.75
C LEU A 255 10.88 19.96 -22.22
N LYS A 256 11.50 20.97 -22.86
CA LYS A 256 11.35 21.21 -24.30
C LYS A 256 11.98 20.10 -25.16
N GLY A 257 13.11 19.57 -24.73
CA GLY A 257 13.75 18.42 -25.38
C GLY A 257 12.84 17.20 -25.36
N TYR A 258 12.17 16.92 -24.22
CA TYR A 258 11.19 15.84 -24.08
C TYR A 258 9.94 16.04 -24.93
N ALA A 259 9.47 17.31 -25.04
CA ALA A 259 8.36 17.65 -25.91
C ALA A 259 8.68 17.37 -27.39
N LYS A 260 9.90 17.71 -27.82
CA LYS A 260 10.38 17.37 -29.17
C LYS A 260 10.45 15.86 -29.39
N ALA A 261 11.00 15.11 -28.43
CA ALA A 261 11.08 13.66 -28.51
C ALA A 261 9.70 12.98 -28.58
N ALA A 262 8.70 13.54 -27.87
CA ALA A 262 7.31 13.09 -27.92
C ALA A 262 6.54 13.57 -29.16
N SER A 263 7.19 14.27 -30.08
CA SER A 263 6.58 14.83 -31.32
C SER A 263 5.41 15.78 -31.01
N LEU A 264 5.60 16.67 -30.03
CA LEU A 264 4.65 17.72 -29.72
C LEU A 264 4.85 18.95 -30.64
N ASP A 265 3.78 19.72 -30.86
CA ASP A 265 3.89 21.09 -31.36
C ASP A 265 4.58 21.93 -30.29
N LEU A 266 5.83 22.31 -30.55
CA LEU A 266 6.68 23.03 -29.60
C LEU A 266 6.17 24.44 -29.29
N ALA A 267 5.54 25.13 -30.27
CA ALA A 267 5.04 26.47 -30.04
C ALA A 267 3.84 26.44 -29.07
N ARG A 268 2.91 25.52 -29.26
CA ARG A 268 1.77 25.29 -28.33
C ARG A 268 2.24 24.84 -26.96
N PHE A 269 3.22 23.95 -26.92
CA PHE A 269 3.81 23.46 -25.67
C PHE A 269 4.48 24.58 -24.88
N ASP A 270 5.36 25.36 -25.53
CA ASP A 270 6.07 26.50 -24.91
C ASP A 270 5.07 27.58 -24.42
N GLN A 271 4.02 27.86 -25.16
CA GLN A 271 2.97 28.79 -24.75
C GLN A 271 2.23 28.30 -23.51
N CYS A 272 1.86 27.02 -23.47
CA CYS A 272 1.18 26.40 -22.34
C CYS A 272 2.07 26.38 -21.06
N LEU A 273 3.34 25.98 -21.22
CA LEU A 273 4.28 25.87 -20.11
C LEU A 273 4.65 27.24 -19.53
N SER A 274 4.99 28.21 -20.40
CA SER A 274 5.36 29.57 -19.97
C SER A 274 4.21 30.34 -19.32
N ALA A 275 2.98 30.06 -19.73
CA ALA A 275 1.78 30.63 -19.09
C ALA A 275 1.44 29.95 -17.74
N GLY A 276 2.11 28.90 -17.37
CA GLY A 276 1.78 28.10 -16.17
C GLY A 276 0.34 27.57 -16.19
N LYS A 277 -0.21 27.27 -17.38
CA LYS A 277 -1.64 27.01 -17.61
C LYS A 277 -2.25 25.98 -16.65
N TYR A 278 -1.48 24.97 -16.27
CA TYR A 278 -1.94 23.88 -15.41
C TYR A 278 -1.48 23.96 -13.96
N ALA A 279 -0.86 25.08 -13.52
CA ALA A 279 -0.41 25.24 -12.13
C ALA A 279 -1.56 25.01 -11.13
N THR A 280 -2.71 25.66 -11.35
CA THR A 280 -3.91 25.49 -10.50
C THR A 280 -4.48 24.06 -10.55
N ALA A 281 -4.33 23.34 -11.67
CA ALA A 281 -4.78 21.95 -11.75
C ALA A 281 -3.89 21.03 -10.91
N VAL A 282 -2.57 21.27 -10.93
CA VAL A 282 -1.59 20.57 -10.06
C VAL A 282 -1.89 20.88 -8.61
N ASP A 283 -2.16 22.13 -8.23
CA ASP A 283 -2.51 22.51 -6.85
C ASP A 283 -3.78 21.78 -6.37
N ARG A 284 -4.82 21.72 -7.21
CA ARG A 284 -6.06 20.98 -6.89
C ARG A 284 -5.82 19.50 -6.66
N ASP A 285 -4.97 18.87 -7.47
CA ASP A 285 -4.64 17.46 -7.28
C ASP A 285 -3.86 17.23 -5.97
N ILE A 286 -2.93 18.15 -5.61
CA ILE A 286 -2.22 18.12 -4.34
C ILE A 286 -3.19 18.26 -3.17
N ASP A 287 -4.12 19.22 -3.23
CA ASP A 287 -5.08 19.45 -2.15
C ASP A 287 -6.04 18.27 -2.00
N GLU A 288 -6.52 17.70 -3.10
CA GLU A 288 -7.36 16.52 -3.10
C GLU A 288 -6.62 15.31 -2.51
N GLY A 289 -5.35 15.11 -2.87
CA GLY A 289 -4.49 14.07 -2.30
C GLY A 289 -4.29 14.24 -0.80
N LYS A 290 -3.98 15.47 -0.34
CA LYS A 290 -3.85 15.77 1.10
C LYS A 290 -5.13 15.48 1.88
N GLN A 291 -6.29 15.88 1.36
CA GLN A 291 -7.59 15.58 1.95
C GLN A 291 -7.88 14.09 1.99
N ALA A 292 -7.47 13.34 0.97
CA ALA A 292 -7.61 11.89 0.94
C ALA A 292 -6.60 11.15 1.84
N GLY A 293 -5.62 11.85 2.42
CA GLY A 293 -4.62 11.27 3.33
C GLY A 293 -3.30 10.88 2.66
N VAL A 294 -3.01 11.39 1.47
CA VAL A 294 -1.70 11.24 0.82
C VAL A 294 -0.65 12.01 1.63
N ALA A 295 0.28 11.29 2.24
CA ALA A 295 1.39 11.83 3.03
C ALA A 295 2.74 11.77 2.30
N GLY A 296 2.78 11.15 1.13
CA GLY A 296 3.97 10.97 0.30
C GLY A 296 3.66 10.18 -0.96
N THR A 297 4.63 10.09 -1.85
CA THR A 297 4.48 9.45 -3.16
C THR A 297 5.39 8.23 -3.32
N PRO A 298 4.95 7.23 -4.09
CA PRO A 298 3.63 7.11 -4.70
C PRO A 298 2.53 6.77 -3.68
N ALA A 299 1.30 7.24 -3.89
CA ALA A 299 0.13 6.76 -3.19
C ALA A 299 -0.91 6.28 -4.21
N PHE A 300 -1.50 5.13 -3.93
CA PHE A 300 -2.47 4.49 -4.82
C PHE A 300 -3.81 4.34 -4.14
N TYR A 301 -4.88 4.44 -4.92
CA TYR A 301 -6.22 4.16 -4.46
C TYR A 301 -6.90 3.17 -5.42
N VAL A 302 -7.18 1.98 -4.93
CA VAL A 302 -7.92 0.95 -5.66
C VAL A 302 -9.40 1.08 -5.29
N ASN A 303 -10.24 1.59 -6.20
CA ASN A 303 -11.64 1.93 -5.91
C ASN A 303 -11.80 2.74 -4.61
N GLY A 304 -10.91 3.72 -4.40
CA GLY A 304 -10.89 4.59 -3.22
C GLY A 304 -10.21 4.00 -1.97
N ARG A 305 -9.72 2.77 -2.00
CA ARG A 305 -8.96 2.15 -0.90
C ARG A 305 -7.47 2.47 -1.02
N LEU A 306 -6.92 3.11 0.00
CA LEU A 306 -5.52 3.58 0.00
C LEU A 306 -4.52 2.41 0.08
N LEU A 307 -3.50 2.49 -0.75
CA LEU A 307 -2.29 1.67 -0.71
C LEU A 307 -1.07 2.60 -0.84
N THR A 308 -0.28 2.75 0.23
CA THR A 308 0.79 3.75 0.34
C THR A 308 2.13 3.18 -0.10
N GLY A 309 2.89 3.96 -0.89
CA GLY A 309 4.26 3.65 -1.29
C GLY A 309 4.39 2.65 -2.44
N ALA A 310 5.62 2.36 -2.82
CA ALA A 310 5.95 1.35 -3.83
C ALA A 310 5.77 -0.05 -3.22
N GLN A 311 4.54 -0.55 -3.25
CA GLN A 311 4.18 -1.85 -2.70
C GLN A 311 4.51 -2.99 -3.68
N PRO A 312 4.80 -4.21 -3.16
CA PRO A 312 4.90 -5.42 -3.98
C PRO A 312 3.62 -5.68 -4.80
N LEU A 313 3.78 -6.31 -5.97
CA LEU A 313 2.67 -6.63 -6.88
C LEU A 313 1.53 -7.38 -6.19
N GLU A 314 1.87 -8.30 -5.28
CA GLU A 314 0.92 -9.17 -4.58
C GLU A 314 -0.07 -8.38 -3.72
N ASN A 315 0.35 -7.24 -3.14
CA ASN A 315 -0.52 -6.40 -2.34
C ASN A 315 -1.59 -5.71 -3.20
N PHE A 316 -1.22 -5.27 -4.40
CA PHE A 316 -2.17 -4.75 -5.39
C PHE A 316 -3.11 -5.84 -5.89
N VAL A 317 -2.57 -7.01 -6.25
CA VAL A 317 -3.34 -8.15 -6.74
C VAL A 317 -4.41 -8.54 -5.72
N LYS A 318 -4.04 -8.70 -4.46
CA LYS A 318 -4.98 -9.02 -3.39
C LYS A 318 -6.13 -8.00 -3.32
N LEU A 319 -5.80 -6.72 -3.36
CA LEU A 319 -6.78 -5.66 -3.24
C LEU A 319 -7.69 -5.58 -4.47
N ILE A 320 -7.13 -5.74 -5.67
CA ILE A 320 -7.87 -5.76 -6.93
C ILE A 320 -8.83 -6.96 -6.99
N GLU A 321 -8.38 -8.16 -6.60
CA GLU A 321 -9.24 -9.34 -6.58
C GLU A 321 -10.39 -9.22 -5.57
N GLU A 322 -10.13 -8.60 -4.40
CA GLU A 322 -11.19 -8.28 -3.44
C GLU A 322 -12.25 -7.34 -4.05
N GLU A 323 -11.84 -6.31 -4.81
CA GLU A 323 -12.76 -5.38 -5.47
C GLU A 323 -13.54 -6.07 -6.60
N LEU A 324 -12.87 -6.88 -7.41
CA LEU A 324 -13.51 -7.62 -8.49
C LEU A 324 -14.51 -8.70 -8.01
N ALA A 325 -14.30 -9.22 -6.79
CA ALA A 325 -15.22 -10.18 -6.18
C ALA A 325 -16.53 -9.53 -5.68
N GLN A 326 -16.50 -8.23 -5.36
CA GLN A 326 -17.69 -7.50 -4.88
C GLN A 326 -18.65 -7.11 -6.01
N GLU A 327 -18.21 -7.19 -7.27
CA GLU A 327 -19.04 -6.92 -8.46
C GLU A 327 -19.86 -8.14 -8.93
N ARG A 328 -19.61 -9.31 -8.38
CA ARG A 328 -20.33 -10.56 -8.71
C ARG A 328 -21.53 -10.75 -7.79
#